data_51e4f8a158a3b746bb47494e8d9443a2
#
_entry.id   51e4f8a158a3b746bb47494e8d9443a2
#
_cell.length_a   1.000
_cell.length_b   1.000
_cell.length_c   1.000
_cell.angle_alpha   90.00
_cell.angle_beta   90.00
_cell.angle_gamma   90.00
#
_symmetry.space_group_name_H-M   'P 1'
#
loop_
_entity.id
_entity.type
_entity.pdbx_description
1 polymer ?
#
loop_
_entity_poly.entity_id
_entity_poly.type
_entity_poly.pdbx_seq_one_letter_code
_entity_poly.pdbx_strand_id
1 'polypeptide(L)'
;MLIHENETYRIIGAAMEVHKTLGCGFTEKVYQDALEKEFFLQGIPYVRECSMQVSYKNEMLTSTFAPDFVCYDNIIVELKAVEELLGMHESRAINYAHVADMKVALLINFGTESLEHKRLYNPQGTK
;
A
#
# COMPACT_ATOMS: atom_id res chain seq x y z
N MET A 1 10.41 -18.75 -3.63
CA MET A 1 9.43 -18.24 -2.64
C MET A 1 9.52 -16.72 -2.57
N LEU A 2 8.37 -16.05 -2.60
CA LEU A 2 8.33 -14.60 -2.45
C LEU A 2 8.33 -14.20 -0.98
N ILE A 3 8.99 -13.09 -0.68
CA ILE A 3 9.02 -12.54 0.68
C ILE A 3 7.63 -12.02 1.03
N HIS A 4 7.11 -12.37 2.20
CA HIS A 4 5.78 -11.98 2.68
C HIS A 4 4.65 -12.44 1.75
N GLU A 5 4.83 -13.59 1.12
CA GLU A 5 3.90 -14.07 0.09
C GLU A 5 2.47 -14.26 0.62
N ASN A 6 2.32 -14.93 1.76
CA ASN A 6 0.99 -15.16 2.34
C ASN A 6 0.31 -13.86 2.73
N GLU A 7 1.06 -12.94 3.30
CA GLU A 7 0.55 -11.64 3.73
C GLU A 7 0.10 -10.80 2.55
N THR A 8 0.91 -10.71 1.49
CA THR A 8 0.54 -9.95 0.30
C THR A 8 -0.66 -10.58 -0.41
N TYR A 9 -0.73 -11.90 -0.43
CA TYR A 9 -1.87 -12.62 -0.99
C TYR A 9 -3.18 -12.23 -0.27
N ARG A 10 -3.15 -12.18 1.05
CA ARG A 10 -4.33 -11.81 1.84
C ARG A 10 -4.72 -10.35 1.64
N ILE A 11 -3.75 -9.44 1.57
CA ILE A 11 -4.01 -8.01 1.32
C ILE A 11 -4.68 -7.83 -0.05
N ILE A 12 -4.11 -8.45 -1.08
CA ILE A 12 -4.66 -8.35 -2.43
C ILE A 12 -6.06 -8.97 -2.50
N GLY A 13 -6.28 -10.09 -1.80
CA GLY A 13 -7.61 -10.70 -1.71
C GLY A 13 -8.64 -9.78 -1.09
N ALA A 14 -8.28 -9.05 -0.04
CA ALA A 14 -9.17 -8.05 0.56
C ALA A 14 -9.48 -6.92 -0.42
N ALA A 15 -8.48 -6.44 -1.16
CA ALA A 15 -8.69 -5.41 -2.16
C ALA A 15 -9.59 -5.90 -3.30
N MET A 16 -9.44 -7.15 -3.71
CA MET A 16 -10.32 -7.76 -4.72
C MET A 16 -11.77 -7.80 -4.25
N GLU A 17 -12.01 -8.13 -2.99
CA GLU A 17 -13.36 -8.13 -2.43
C GLU A 17 -13.96 -6.73 -2.45
N VAL A 18 -13.19 -5.72 -2.08
CA VAL A 18 -13.64 -4.31 -2.13
C VAL A 18 -14.00 -3.92 -3.56
N HIS A 19 -13.09 -4.20 -4.51
CA HIS A 19 -13.30 -3.84 -5.91
C HIS A 19 -14.50 -4.56 -6.53
N LYS A 20 -14.67 -5.83 -6.19
CA LYS A 20 -15.82 -6.64 -6.65
C LYS A 20 -17.14 -6.04 -6.15
N THR A 21 -17.16 -5.56 -4.93
CA THR A 21 -18.36 -5.01 -4.31
C THR A 21 -18.69 -3.61 -4.80
N LEU A 22 -17.68 -2.74 -4.92
CA LEU A 22 -17.87 -1.32 -5.26
C LEU A 22 -17.70 -1.01 -6.74
N GLY A 23 -16.92 -1.78 -7.47
CA GLY A 23 -16.54 -1.46 -8.85
C GLY A 23 -15.56 -0.30 -8.90
N CYS A 24 -15.28 0.21 -10.12
CA CYS A 24 -14.45 1.39 -10.30
C CYS A 24 -15.32 2.65 -10.31
N GLY A 25 -14.70 3.84 -10.13
CA GLY A 25 -15.38 5.11 -10.26
C GLY A 25 -15.49 5.94 -8.99
N PHE A 26 -15.18 5.38 -7.84
CA PHE A 26 -15.15 6.13 -6.59
C PHE A 26 -13.77 6.78 -6.41
N THR A 27 -13.68 7.68 -5.43
CA THR A 27 -12.40 8.32 -5.07
C THR A 27 -11.52 7.35 -4.27
N GLU A 28 -10.22 7.66 -4.20
CA GLU A 28 -9.28 6.87 -3.40
C GLU A 28 -9.75 6.73 -1.96
N LYS A 29 -10.30 7.81 -1.39
CA LYS A 29 -10.74 7.79 0.01
C LYS A 29 -11.85 6.78 0.27
N VAL A 30 -12.79 6.65 -0.66
CA VAL A 30 -13.85 5.64 -0.53
C VAL A 30 -13.25 4.23 -0.49
N TYR A 31 -12.30 3.95 -1.37
CA TYR A 31 -11.63 2.65 -1.39
C TYR A 31 -10.80 2.41 -0.14
N GLN A 32 -10.14 3.46 0.35
CA GLN A 32 -9.38 3.36 1.59
C GLN A 32 -10.29 3.02 2.78
N ASP A 33 -11.44 3.70 2.89
CA ASP A 33 -12.41 3.42 3.94
C ASP A 33 -12.94 1.99 3.85
N ALA A 34 -13.28 1.55 2.64
CA ALA A 34 -13.79 0.20 2.42
C ALA A 34 -12.73 -0.88 2.70
N LEU A 35 -11.50 -0.63 2.29
CA LEU A 35 -10.40 -1.58 2.50
C LEU A 35 -10.06 -1.71 3.98
N GLU A 36 -10.09 -0.60 4.73
CA GLU A 36 -9.91 -0.66 6.17
C GLU A 36 -10.95 -1.58 6.81
N LYS A 37 -12.21 -1.44 6.41
CA LYS A 37 -13.28 -2.29 6.91
C LYS A 37 -13.06 -3.75 6.56
N GLU A 38 -12.62 -4.00 5.32
CA GLU A 38 -12.36 -5.36 4.88
C GLU A 38 -11.17 -6.00 5.61
N PHE A 39 -10.12 -5.23 5.85
CA PHE A 39 -8.98 -5.68 6.68
C PHE A 39 -9.46 -6.10 8.07
N PHE A 40 -10.30 -5.28 8.68
CA PHE A 40 -10.84 -5.60 10.00
C PHE A 40 -11.66 -6.90 9.96
N LEU A 41 -12.54 -7.05 8.97
CA LEU A 41 -13.39 -8.23 8.83
C LEU A 41 -12.56 -9.51 8.62
N GLN A 42 -11.45 -9.43 7.90
CA GLN A 42 -10.59 -10.57 7.61
C GLN A 42 -9.47 -10.78 8.62
N GLY A 43 -9.36 -9.93 9.63
CA GLY A 43 -8.31 -10.06 10.64
C GLY A 43 -6.91 -9.75 10.12
N ILE A 44 -6.79 -8.88 9.11
CA ILE A 44 -5.49 -8.44 8.58
C ILE A 44 -5.01 -7.27 9.43
N PRO A 45 -3.86 -7.41 10.12
CA PRO A 45 -3.36 -6.31 10.96
C PRO A 45 -2.88 -5.15 10.09
N TYR A 46 -3.30 -3.95 10.44
CA TYR A 46 -2.97 -2.75 9.68
C TYR A 46 -2.85 -1.53 10.58
N VAL A 47 -2.11 -0.53 10.08
CA VAL A 47 -2.14 0.84 10.59
C VAL A 47 -2.47 1.73 9.41
N ARG A 48 -3.51 2.54 9.53
CA ARG A 48 -3.92 3.47 8.49
C ARG A 48 -3.18 4.80 8.65
N GLU A 49 -2.63 5.31 7.55
CA GLU A 49 -1.97 6.62 7.49
C GLU A 49 -0.91 6.78 8.59
N CYS A 50 -0.04 5.78 8.72
CA CYS A 50 1.08 5.81 9.66
C CYS A 50 2.07 6.88 9.26
N SER A 51 2.17 7.95 10.06
CA SER A 51 3.04 9.09 9.75
C SER A 51 4.51 8.70 9.88
N MET A 52 5.29 9.05 8.88
CA MET A 52 6.72 8.75 8.81
C MET A 52 7.51 10.00 8.47
N GLN A 53 8.74 10.08 8.97
CA GLN A 53 9.66 11.18 8.67
C GLN A 53 10.82 10.68 7.83
N VAL A 54 11.36 11.57 6.98
CA VAL A 54 12.51 11.27 6.14
C VAL A 54 13.77 11.80 6.81
N SER A 55 14.81 10.96 6.88
CA SER A 55 16.14 11.39 7.32
C SER A 55 16.91 11.92 6.13
N TYR A 56 17.57 13.08 6.30
CA TYR A 56 18.42 13.67 5.28
C TYR A 56 19.76 14.06 5.92
N LYS A 57 20.83 13.43 5.47
CA LYS A 57 22.19 13.68 6.00
C LYS A 57 22.24 13.60 7.54
N ASN A 58 21.66 12.50 8.05
CA ASN A 58 21.60 12.19 9.48
C ASN A 58 20.72 13.13 10.32
N GLU A 59 19.91 13.96 9.67
CA GLU A 59 18.94 14.81 10.35
C GLU A 59 17.53 14.45 9.92
N MET A 60 16.62 14.42 10.88
CA MET A 60 15.22 14.16 10.62
C MET A 60 14.56 15.42 10.08
N LEU A 61 13.94 15.33 8.90
CA LEU A 61 13.22 16.46 8.34
C LEU A 61 11.90 16.67 9.07
N THR A 62 11.39 17.91 9.04
CA THR A 62 10.08 18.22 9.65
C THR A 62 8.92 17.71 8.80
N SER A 63 9.13 17.58 7.48
CA SER A 63 8.10 17.04 6.59
C SER A 63 7.80 15.59 6.89
N THR A 64 6.53 15.23 6.84
CA THR A 64 6.09 13.84 7.04
C THR A 64 5.33 13.35 5.81
N PHE A 65 5.25 12.05 5.69
CA PHE A 65 4.38 11.39 4.72
C PHE A 65 3.68 10.22 5.41
N ALA A 66 2.60 9.74 4.81
CA ALA A 66 1.89 8.61 5.38
C ALA A 66 1.41 7.70 4.24
N PRO A 67 1.91 6.46 4.14
CA PRO A 67 1.30 5.50 3.23
C PRO A 67 -0.13 5.23 3.64
N ASP A 68 -0.96 4.82 2.70
CA ASP A 68 -2.38 4.56 3.01
C ASP A 68 -2.53 3.54 4.12
N PHE A 69 -1.74 2.47 4.07
CA PHE A 69 -1.68 1.46 5.14
C PHE A 69 -0.28 0.90 5.27
N VAL A 70 0.03 0.45 6.48
CA VAL A 70 1.13 -0.49 6.75
C VAL A 70 0.48 -1.74 7.30
N CYS A 71 0.66 -2.86 6.63
CA CYS A 71 0.06 -4.13 7.03
C CYS A 71 1.13 -5.07 7.58
N TYR A 72 0.77 -5.84 8.61
CA TYR A 72 1.66 -6.81 9.25
C TYR A 72 2.97 -6.20 9.76
N ASP A 73 2.97 -4.90 10.02
CA ASP A 73 4.15 -4.13 10.45
C ASP A 73 5.31 -4.12 9.45
N ASN A 74 5.12 -4.67 8.24
CA ASN A 74 6.25 -4.81 7.30
C ASN A 74 5.87 -4.66 5.81
N ILE A 75 4.65 -4.28 5.48
CA ILE A 75 4.23 -4.11 4.08
C ILE A 75 3.58 -2.75 3.91
N ILE A 76 4.18 -1.92 3.05
CA ILE A 76 3.58 -0.66 2.61
C ILE A 76 2.45 -0.98 1.64
N VAL A 77 1.30 -0.34 1.83
CA VAL A 77 0.17 -0.46 0.90
C VAL A 77 -0.25 0.93 0.45
N GLU A 78 -0.15 1.18 -0.85
CA GLU A 78 -0.54 2.43 -1.47
C GLU A 78 -1.71 2.18 -2.42
N LEU A 79 -2.74 3.04 -2.32
CA LEU A 79 -3.94 2.93 -3.12
C LEU A 79 -3.99 4.03 -4.17
N LYS A 80 -4.53 3.69 -5.33
CA LYS A 80 -4.83 4.62 -6.41
C LYS A 80 -6.22 4.34 -6.96
N ALA A 81 -6.82 5.38 -7.56
CA ALA A 81 -8.08 5.27 -8.29
C ALA A 81 -7.92 6.07 -9.60
N VAL A 82 -7.05 5.59 -10.46
CA VAL A 82 -6.66 6.25 -11.71
C VAL A 82 -6.91 5.34 -12.90
N GLU A 83 -6.97 5.92 -14.12
CA GLU A 83 -7.18 5.14 -15.33
C GLU A 83 -5.98 4.25 -15.66
N GLU A 84 -4.78 4.67 -15.26
CA GLU A 84 -3.54 3.95 -15.55
C GLU A 84 -2.51 4.21 -14.47
N LEU A 85 -1.86 3.15 -13.99
CA LEU A 85 -0.71 3.30 -13.10
C LEU A 85 0.51 3.76 -13.89
N LEU A 86 1.18 4.78 -13.36
CA LEU A 86 2.37 5.37 -13.98
C LEU A 86 3.61 5.05 -13.15
N GLY A 87 4.79 5.20 -13.78
CA GLY A 87 6.06 4.98 -13.09
C GLY A 87 6.23 5.83 -11.84
N MET A 88 5.68 7.05 -11.83
CA MET A 88 5.73 7.91 -10.64
C MET A 88 4.99 7.31 -9.46
N HIS A 89 3.92 6.57 -9.69
CA HIS A 89 3.19 5.89 -8.62
C HIS A 89 4.02 4.78 -7.99
N GLU A 90 4.72 4.02 -8.83
CA GLU A 90 5.62 2.97 -8.36
C GLU A 90 6.81 3.54 -7.59
N SER A 91 7.41 4.62 -8.11
CA SER A 91 8.54 5.29 -7.44
C SER A 91 8.15 5.79 -6.06
N ARG A 92 6.95 6.35 -5.91
CA ARG A 92 6.47 6.81 -4.60
C ARG A 92 6.35 5.66 -3.61
N ALA A 93 5.73 4.57 -4.04
CA ALA A 93 5.55 3.40 -3.17
C ALA A 93 6.89 2.80 -2.75
N ILE A 94 7.85 2.69 -3.67
CA ILE A 94 9.17 2.15 -3.36
C ILE A 94 9.95 3.09 -2.42
N ASN A 95 9.80 4.41 -2.61
CA ASN A 95 10.44 5.38 -1.72
C ASN A 95 9.91 5.26 -0.29
N TYR A 96 8.62 5.02 -0.13
CA TYR A 96 8.04 4.78 1.19
C TYR A 96 8.62 3.53 1.83
N ALA A 97 8.79 2.45 1.05
CA ALA A 97 9.41 1.24 1.54
C ALA A 97 10.87 1.48 1.96
N HIS A 98 11.61 2.29 1.20
CA HIS A 98 12.99 2.68 1.54
C HIS A 98 13.04 3.39 2.89
N VAL A 99 12.21 4.41 3.08
CA VAL A 99 12.20 5.19 4.32
C VAL A 99 11.78 4.34 5.51
N ALA A 100 10.83 3.44 5.31
CA ALA A 100 10.31 2.57 6.36
C ALA A 100 11.17 1.33 6.61
N ASP A 101 12.22 1.14 5.81
CA ASP A 101 13.10 -0.04 5.91
C ASP A 101 12.34 -1.36 5.71
N MET A 102 11.37 -1.33 4.81
CA MET A 102 10.55 -2.51 4.48
C MET A 102 10.94 -3.09 3.14
N LYS A 103 10.81 -4.40 3.00
CA LYS A 103 11.19 -5.12 1.77
C LYS A 103 10.13 -5.05 0.69
N VAL A 104 8.87 -4.87 1.05
CA VAL A 104 7.76 -5.00 0.10
C VAL A 104 6.83 -3.80 0.21
N ALA A 105 6.43 -3.28 -0.95
CA ALA A 105 5.33 -2.34 -1.08
C ALA A 105 4.33 -2.92 -2.08
N LEU A 106 3.05 -2.74 -1.80
CA LEU A 106 1.97 -3.07 -2.72
C LEU A 106 1.35 -1.77 -3.22
N LEU A 107 1.22 -1.67 -4.53
CA LEU A 107 0.52 -0.59 -5.19
C LEU A 107 -0.75 -1.18 -5.79
N ILE A 108 -1.90 -0.67 -5.37
CA ILE A 108 -3.21 -1.22 -5.74
C ILE A 108 -4.04 -0.11 -6.37
N ASN A 109 -4.53 -0.36 -7.58
CA ASN A 109 -5.34 0.60 -8.31
C ASN A 109 -6.77 0.09 -8.49
N PHE A 110 -7.72 0.85 -7.95
CA PHE A 110 -9.15 0.56 -8.04
C PHE A 110 -9.84 1.25 -9.21
N GLY A 111 -9.11 2.09 -9.96
CA GLY A 111 -9.69 2.94 -11.00
C GLY A 111 -9.91 2.27 -12.34
N THR A 112 -9.56 1.01 -12.47
CA THR A 112 -9.71 0.22 -13.69
C THR A 112 -10.83 -0.80 -13.55
N GLU A 113 -11.32 -1.29 -14.68
CA GLU A 113 -12.42 -2.27 -14.67
C GLU A 113 -12.06 -3.52 -13.86
N SER A 114 -10.83 -4.01 -14.04
CA SER A 114 -10.26 -5.07 -13.21
C SER A 114 -9.25 -4.45 -12.26
N LEU A 115 -9.20 -4.94 -11.02
CA LEU A 115 -8.23 -4.46 -10.06
C LEU A 115 -6.82 -4.64 -10.59
N GLU A 116 -6.03 -3.56 -10.59
CA GLU A 116 -4.59 -3.64 -10.88
C GLU A 116 -3.82 -3.64 -9.57
N HIS A 117 -2.77 -4.44 -9.52
CA HIS A 117 -1.86 -4.41 -8.37
C HIS A 117 -0.46 -4.74 -8.82
N LYS A 118 0.52 -4.13 -8.13
CA LYS A 118 1.93 -4.39 -8.36
C LYS A 118 2.61 -4.62 -7.03
N ARG A 119 3.41 -5.66 -6.99
CA ARG A 119 4.25 -5.98 -5.85
C ARG A 119 5.65 -5.45 -6.14
N LEU A 120 6.09 -4.51 -5.32
CA LEU A 120 7.38 -3.83 -5.50
C LEU A 120 8.34 -4.32 -4.42
N TYR A 121 9.56 -4.63 -4.82
CA TYR A 121 10.57 -5.18 -3.92
C TYR A 121 11.67 -4.16 -3.66
N ASN A 122 11.97 -3.93 -2.38
CA ASN A 122 13.07 -3.10 -1.92
C ASN A 122 14.17 -4.02 -1.37
N PRO A 123 15.24 -4.32 -2.14
CA PRO A 123 16.25 -5.28 -1.70
C PRO A 123 17.06 -4.80 -0.50
N GLN A 124 17.05 -3.51 -0.20
CA GLN A 124 17.79 -2.92 0.92
C GLN A 124 16.98 -2.90 2.22
N GLY A 125 15.70 -3.22 2.17
CA GLY A 125 14.87 -3.29 3.36
C GLY A 125 15.24 -4.47 4.24
N THR A 126 15.04 -4.31 5.57
CA THR A 126 15.33 -5.37 6.53
C THR A 126 14.06 -6.03 7.08
N LYS A 127 12.92 -5.41 6.87
CA LYS A 127 11.62 -5.92 7.28
C LYS A 127 10.85 -6.43 6.08
#